data_559b0187d6e3302b3de45f11a2104d1c
#
_entry.id   559b0187d6e3302b3de45f11a2104d1c
#
_cell.length_a   1.000
_cell.length_b   1.000
_cell.length_c   1.000
_cell.angle_alpha   90.00
_cell.angle_beta   90.00
_cell.angle_gamma   90.00
#
_symmetry.space_group_name_H-M   'P 1'
#
loop_
_entity.id
_entity.type
_entity.pdbx_description
1 polymer ?
#
loop_
_entity_poly.entity_id
_entity_poly.type
_entity_poly.pdbx_seq_one_letter_code
_entity_poly.pdbx_strand_id
1 'polypeptide(L)'
;MDFSDALRAIKRGKMLCRAGWNGRHLRIFMVDSTERPVKDGDAMAQRVPVGTMLGHNNHIGILAKDGTVTPWLASQQDLLADDWMIDDGGVEESFVRGSAA
;
A
#
# COMPACT_ATOMS: atom_id res chain seq x y z
N MET A 1 -7.87 5.19 -17.20
CA MET A 1 -9.18 5.11 -16.52
C MET A 1 -9.25 6.15 -15.42
N ASP A 2 -10.46 6.50 -15.01
CA ASP A 2 -10.62 7.43 -13.89
C ASP A 2 -10.41 6.70 -12.55
N PHE A 3 -10.43 7.46 -11.45
CA PHE A 3 -10.18 6.85 -10.15
C PHE A 3 -11.28 5.91 -9.69
N SER A 4 -12.52 6.11 -10.15
CA SER A 4 -13.61 5.19 -9.82
C SER A 4 -13.30 3.78 -10.33
N ASP A 5 -12.82 3.69 -11.56
CA ASP A 5 -12.39 2.41 -12.13
C ASP A 5 -11.15 1.87 -11.44
N ALA A 6 -10.20 2.75 -11.13
CA ALA A 6 -8.98 2.37 -10.42
C ALA A 6 -9.32 1.79 -9.04
N LEU A 7 -10.22 2.42 -8.31
CA LEU A 7 -10.63 1.94 -6.99
C LEU A 7 -11.30 0.56 -7.07
N ARG A 8 -12.15 0.36 -8.07
CA ARG A 8 -12.74 -0.98 -8.29
C ARG A 8 -11.67 -2.04 -8.54
N ALA A 9 -10.65 -1.69 -9.31
CA ALA A 9 -9.54 -2.60 -9.59
C ALA A 9 -8.72 -2.89 -8.32
N ILE A 10 -8.45 -1.87 -7.51
CA ILE A 10 -7.75 -2.03 -6.22
C ILE A 10 -8.52 -3.02 -5.33
N LYS A 11 -9.83 -2.89 -5.26
CA LYS A 11 -10.67 -3.80 -4.46
C LYS A 11 -10.64 -5.24 -4.97
N ARG A 12 -10.29 -5.45 -6.23
CA ARG A 12 -10.09 -6.79 -6.80
C ARG A 12 -8.66 -7.30 -6.64
N GLY A 13 -7.81 -6.58 -5.93
CA GLY A 13 -6.44 -7.00 -5.68
C GLY A 13 -5.43 -6.57 -6.74
N LYS A 14 -5.77 -5.62 -7.59
CA LYS A 14 -4.85 -5.12 -8.60
C LYS A 14 -3.96 -4.01 -8.05
N MET A 15 -2.79 -3.86 -8.64
CA MET A 15 -1.91 -2.72 -8.38
C MET A 15 -2.15 -1.68 -9.45
N LEU A 16 -2.19 -0.43 -9.05
CA LEU A 16 -2.51 0.69 -9.94
C LEU A 16 -1.39 1.73 -9.91
N CYS A 17 -1.20 2.39 -11.03
CA CYS A 17 -0.29 3.52 -11.13
C CYS A 17 -0.89 4.58 -12.05
N ARG A 18 -0.26 5.73 -12.09
CA ARG A 18 -0.64 6.81 -12.99
C ARG A 18 0.43 6.99 -14.05
N ALA A 19 0.03 7.30 -15.26
CA ALA A 19 0.97 7.65 -16.32
C ALA A 19 1.84 8.83 -15.90
N GLY A 20 1.28 9.79 -15.15
CA GLY A 20 2.01 10.93 -14.62
C GLY A 20 3.09 10.58 -13.59
N TRP A 21 3.10 9.36 -13.09
CA TRP A 21 4.14 8.86 -12.17
C TRP A 21 5.31 8.21 -12.91
N ASN A 22 5.40 8.45 -14.19
CA ASN A 22 6.39 7.82 -15.05
C ASN A 22 7.80 7.91 -14.47
N GLY A 23 8.48 6.77 -14.39
CA GLY A 23 9.84 6.68 -13.88
C GLY A 23 9.96 6.66 -12.36
N ARG A 24 8.87 6.85 -11.62
CA ARG A 24 8.92 6.85 -10.15
C ARG A 24 8.72 5.47 -9.53
N HIS A 25 8.27 4.51 -10.30
CA HIS A 25 7.98 3.15 -9.83
C HIS A 25 6.98 3.08 -8.67
N LEU A 26 6.09 4.06 -8.57
CA LEU A 26 5.07 4.11 -7.53
C LEU A 26 3.87 3.28 -7.93
N ARG A 27 3.33 2.53 -6.97
CA ARG A 27 2.14 1.72 -7.17
C ARG A 27 1.27 1.78 -5.93
N ILE A 28 -0.03 1.82 -6.13
CA ILE A 28 -0.99 1.73 -5.02
C ILE A 28 -1.74 0.41 -5.10
N PHE A 29 -2.11 -0.10 -3.94
CA PHE A 29 -2.76 -1.41 -3.84
C PHE A 29 -3.45 -1.53 -2.48
N MET A 30 -4.30 -2.56 -2.35
CA MET A 30 -4.97 -2.83 -1.09
C MET A 30 -4.02 -3.51 -0.11
N VAL A 31 -3.82 -2.89 1.04
CA VAL A 31 -3.19 -3.53 2.18
C VAL A 31 -4.29 -4.15 3.02
N ASP A 32 -4.30 -5.48 3.07
CA ASP A 32 -5.34 -6.21 3.76
C ASP A 32 -5.22 -6.05 5.28
N SER A 33 -6.37 -6.17 5.94
CA SER A 33 -6.39 -6.15 7.40
C SER A 33 -5.55 -7.28 7.96
N THR A 34 -4.88 -7.01 9.07
CA THR A 34 -4.10 -8.01 9.77
C THR A 34 -4.11 -7.71 11.27
N GLU A 35 -3.66 -8.69 12.04
CA GLU A 35 -3.51 -8.55 13.48
C GLU A 35 -2.08 -8.84 13.88
N ARG A 36 -1.63 -8.18 14.95
CA ARG A 36 -0.35 -8.47 15.57
C ARG A 36 -0.46 -8.35 17.08
N PRO A 37 0.34 -9.10 17.83
CA PRO A 37 0.35 -8.92 19.28
C PRO A 37 1.09 -7.65 19.69
N VAL A 38 0.61 -7.01 20.73
CA VAL A 38 1.34 -5.92 21.38
C VAL A 38 2.60 -6.49 22.01
N LYS A 39 3.73 -5.87 21.73
CA LYS A 39 5.03 -6.26 22.25
C LYS A 39 5.47 -5.32 23.35
N ASP A 40 6.34 -5.82 24.21
CA ASP A 40 7.00 -4.98 25.20
C ASP A 40 7.76 -3.84 24.48
N GLY A 41 7.57 -2.62 24.97
CA GLY A 41 8.17 -1.45 24.33
C GLY A 41 7.27 -0.77 23.30
N ASP A 42 6.18 -1.42 22.84
CA ASP A 42 5.21 -0.74 21.98
C ASP A 42 4.49 0.36 22.77
N ALA A 43 4.19 1.46 22.10
CA ALA A 43 3.43 2.54 22.73
C ALA A 43 2.09 2.04 23.27
N MET A 44 1.45 1.10 22.57
CA MET A 44 0.16 0.55 22.96
C MET A 44 0.26 -0.27 24.26
N ALA A 45 1.45 -0.76 24.62
CA ALA A 45 1.65 -1.47 25.88
C ALA A 45 1.40 -0.56 27.10
N GLN A 46 1.32 0.73 26.91
CA GLN A 46 0.92 1.69 27.95
C GLN A 46 -0.60 1.67 28.22
N ARG A 47 -1.37 1.06 27.34
CA ARG A 47 -2.83 1.05 27.43
C ARG A 47 -3.44 -0.35 27.53
N VAL A 48 -2.78 -1.34 26.95
CA VAL A 48 -3.28 -2.71 26.94
C VAL A 48 -2.16 -3.67 27.30
N PRO A 49 -2.47 -4.85 27.84
CA PRO A 49 -1.44 -5.83 28.17
C PRO A 49 -0.63 -6.27 26.96
N VAL A 50 0.65 -6.54 27.18
CA VAL A 50 1.49 -7.20 26.18
C VAL A 50 0.84 -8.53 25.77
N GLY A 51 0.84 -8.83 24.49
CA GLY A 51 0.17 -10.00 23.94
C GLY A 51 -1.25 -9.74 23.46
N THR A 52 -1.85 -8.60 23.82
CA THR A 52 -3.15 -8.22 23.26
C THR A 52 -3.05 -8.09 21.75
N MET A 53 -3.99 -8.71 21.02
CA MET A 53 -4.00 -8.63 19.55
C MET A 53 -4.55 -7.28 19.09
N LEU A 54 -3.79 -6.58 18.29
CA LEU A 54 -4.20 -5.35 17.63
C LEU A 54 -4.45 -5.61 16.17
N GLY A 55 -5.61 -5.19 15.69
CA GLY A 55 -5.93 -5.25 14.27
C GLY A 55 -5.79 -3.90 13.61
N HIS A 56 -5.47 -3.88 12.33
CA HIS A 56 -5.66 -2.69 11.50
C HIS A 56 -6.54 -3.03 10.32
N ASN A 57 -7.29 -2.03 9.88
CA ASN A 57 -8.25 -2.20 8.80
C ASN A 57 -7.56 -2.22 7.45
N ASN A 58 -8.28 -2.71 6.44
CA ASN A 58 -7.87 -2.56 5.07
C ASN A 58 -7.64 -1.09 4.76
N HIS A 59 -6.60 -0.79 4.02
CA HIS A 59 -6.32 0.55 3.54
C HIS A 59 -5.52 0.47 2.25
N ILE A 60 -5.49 1.58 1.53
CA ILE A 60 -4.69 1.65 0.32
C ILE A 60 -3.27 2.07 0.71
N GLY A 61 -2.31 1.27 0.33
CA GLY A 61 -0.89 1.58 0.53
C GLY A 61 -0.23 2.00 -0.77
N ILE A 62 0.88 2.70 -0.65
CA ILE A 62 1.73 3.03 -1.79
C ILE A 62 3.09 2.38 -1.61
N LEU A 63 3.53 1.67 -2.64
CA LEU A 63 4.83 1.02 -2.70
C LEU A 63 5.81 1.94 -3.39
N ALA A 64 6.90 2.26 -2.71
CA ALA A 64 8.00 3.03 -3.27
C ALA A 64 9.06 2.10 -3.88
N LYS A 65 9.95 2.69 -4.66
CA LYS A 65 11.02 1.96 -5.35
C LYS A 65 11.92 1.18 -4.38
N ASP A 66 12.12 1.70 -3.18
CA ASP A 66 12.98 1.05 -2.17
C ASP A 66 12.28 -0.10 -1.44
N GLY A 67 11.05 -0.43 -1.81
CA GLY A 67 10.29 -1.51 -1.20
C GLY A 67 9.51 -1.10 0.04
N THR A 68 9.52 0.17 0.42
CA THR A 68 8.70 0.61 1.55
C THR A 68 7.24 0.78 1.14
N VAL A 69 6.35 0.42 2.04
CA VAL A 69 4.91 0.60 1.88
C VAL A 69 4.44 1.55 2.97
N THR A 70 3.76 2.61 2.56
CA THR A 70 3.15 3.55 3.49
C THR A 70 1.68 3.72 3.14
N PRO A 71 0.83 4.12 4.10
CA PRO A 71 -0.54 4.47 3.75
C PRO A 71 -0.56 5.55 2.67
N TRP A 72 -1.40 5.35 1.66
CA TRP A 72 -1.47 6.30 0.57
C TRP A 72 -2.41 7.45 0.92
N LEU A 73 -1.91 8.66 0.76
CA LEU A 73 -2.71 9.86 0.93
C LEU A 73 -2.97 10.45 -0.45
N ALA A 74 -4.21 10.32 -0.90
CA ALA A 74 -4.57 10.76 -2.24
C ALA A 74 -4.64 12.29 -2.32
N SER A 75 -3.94 12.86 -3.29
CA SER A 75 -4.15 14.27 -3.62
C SER A 75 -5.42 14.43 -4.43
N GLN A 76 -5.94 15.65 -4.52
CA GLN A 76 -7.07 15.88 -5.40
C GLN A 76 -6.71 15.65 -6.86
N GLN A 77 -5.49 15.95 -7.23
CA GLN A 77 -5.00 15.66 -8.59
C GLN A 77 -5.08 14.16 -8.89
N ASP A 78 -4.72 13.33 -7.93
CA ASP A 78 -4.81 11.88 -8.10
C ASP A 78 -6.25 11.41 -8.22
N LEU A 79 -7.15 11.96 -7.40
CA LEU A 79 -8.56 11.58 -7.42
C LEU A 79 -9.28 12.00 -8.70
N LEU A 80 -8.85 13.10 -9.30
CA LEU A 80 -9.48 13.67 -10.49
C LEU A 80 -8.77 13.25 -11.78
N ALA A 81 -7.71 12.49 -11.70
CA ALA A 81 -6.94 12.07 -12.86
C ALA A 81 -7.67 11.02 -13.69
N ASP A 82 -7.43 11.03 -14.99
CA ASP A 82 -7.97 10.06 -15.94
C ASP A 82 -6.90 9.10 -16.47
N ASP A 83 -5.68 9.22 -15.99
CA ASP A 83 -4.54 8.46 -16.49
C ASP A 83 -4.18 7.25 -15.63
N TRP A 84 -5.10 6.81 -14.80
CA TRP A 84 -4.90 5.59 -14.01
C TRP A 84 -4.80 4.36 -14.89
N MET A 85 -3.95 3.43 -14.51
CA MET A 85 -3.73 2.20 -15.27
C MET A 85 -3.39 1.06 -14.31
N ILE A 86 -3.80 -0.13 -14.69
CA ILE A 86 -3.44 -1.34 -13.95
C ILE A 86 -1.97 -1.64 -14.24
N ASP A 87 -1.20 -1.84 -13.19
CA ASP A 87 0.17 -2.30 -13.31
C ASP A 87 0.16 -3.82 -13.22
N ASP A 88 0.25 -4.46 -14.36
CA ASP A 88 0.30 -5.92 -14.48
C ASP A 88 1.63 -6.42 -14.99
N GLY A 89 2.67 -5.61 -14.85
CA GLY A 89 4.02 -5.94 -15.31
C GLY A 89 4.70 -6.87 -14.34
N GLY A 90 4.68 -8.02 -14.28
CA GLY A 90 5.42 -9.06 -13.58
C GLY A 90 6.19 -8.68 -12.32
N VAL A 91 6.85 -9.64 -11.74
CA VAL A 91 7.63 -9.45 -10.52
C VAL A 91 8.94 -8.72 -10.83
N GLU A 92 9.21 -7.65 -10.08
CA GLU A 92 10.48 -6.95 -10.16
C GLU A 92 11.30 -7.21 -8.91
N GLU A 93 12.38 -7.95 -9.04
CA GLU A 93 13.22 -8.30 -7.92
C GLU A 93 13.87 -7.10 -7.25
N SER A 94 14.04 -6.00 -8.00
CA SER A 94 14.58 -4.76 -7.47
C SER A 94 13.73 -4.14 -6.37
N PHE A 95 12.47 -4.55 -6.27
CA PHE A 95 11.58 -4.12 -5.21
C PHE A 95 11.63 -4.99 -3.96
N VAL A 96 12.37 -6.08 -3.96
CA VAL A 96 12.40 -6.99 -2.81
C VAL A 96 13.21 -6.35 -1.70
N ARG A 97 12.49 -5.86 -0.69
CA ARG A 97 13.07 -5.25 0.48
C ARG A 97 13.67 -6.31 1.41
N GLY A 98 14.88 -6.06 1.89
CA GLY A 98 15.51 -6.99 2.83
C GLY A 98 15.85 -8.33 2.22
N SER A 99 15.97 -8.39 0.92
CA SER A 99 16.47 -9.56 0.22
C SER A 99 17.90 -9.81 0.70
N ALA A 100 18.03 -10.61 1.71
CA ALA A 100 19.34 -11.12 2.09
C ALA A 100 19.67 -12.21 1.09
N ALA A 101 20.41 -11.84 0.15
CA ALA A 101 20.91 -12.84 -0.77
C ALA A 101 21.85 -13.77 -0.03
#